data_84e44b07888bb1046360743d5ae368ea
#
_entry.id   84e44b07888bb1046360743d5ae368ea
#
_cell.length_a   1.000
_cell.length_b   1.000
_cell.length_c   1.000
_cell.angle_alpha   90.00
_cell.angle_beta   90.00
_cell.angle_gamma   90.00
#
_symmetry.space_group_name_H-M   'P 1'
#
loop_
_entity.id
_entity.type
_entity.pdbx_description
1 polymer ?
#
loop_
_entity_poly.entity_id
_entity_poly.type
_entity_poly.pdbx_seq_one_letter_code
_entity_poly.pdbx_strand_id
1 'polypeptide(L)'
;EVEQRAVDAVLATEEALGWDPEDMNRIQRNHPGYDIRSTRRGTHGQLGDVRHIEVKGRIAGAPTVTVSRNEILTAMNEPDRFVLALADTVRYLRHPFEGRSEDFVFEVTSVNFTWSALWDRAEEPA
;
A
#
# COMPACT_ATOMS: atom_id res chain seq x y z
N GLU A 1 7.68 -17.05 -2.60
CA GLU A 1 7.58 -16.22 -1.42
C GLU A 1 6.35 -15.34 -1.46
N VAL A 2 5.63 -15.24 -0.35
CA VAL A 2 4.35 -14.53 -0.26
C VAL A 2 4.51 -13.04 -0.59
N GLU A 3 5.53 -12.41 -0.04
CA GLU A 3 5.74 -10.97 -0.20
C GLU A 3 6.02 -10.58 -1.65
N GLN A 4 6.92 -11.29 -2.32
CA GLN A 4 7.27 -10.98 -3.70
C GLN A 4 6.10 -11.28 -4.65
N ARG A 5 5.37 -12.35 -4.42
CA ARG A 5 4.19 -12.67 -5.23
C ARG A 5 3.10 -11.62 -5.08
N ALA A 6 2.92 -11.09 -3.86
CA ALA A 6 1.97 -10.02 -3.62
C ALA A 6 2.37 -8.74 -4.37
N VAL A 7 3.66 -8.36 -4.30
CA VAL A 7 4.17 -7.20 -5.04
C VAL A 7 3.97 -7.39 -6.53
N ASP A 8 4.33 -8.56 -7.07
CA ASP A 8 4.18 -8.85 -8.50
C ASP A 8 2.72 -8.76 -8.95
N ALA A 9 1.79 -9.23 -8.13
CA ALA A 9 0.36 -9.14 -8.43
C ALA A 9 -0.13 -7.69 -8.51
N VAL A 10 0.36 -6.84 -7.60
CA VAL A 10 -0.01 -5.42 -7.61
C VAL A 10 0.63 -4.68 -8.78
N LEU A 11 1.89 -4.99 -9.12
CA LEU A 11 2.54 -4.43 -10.31
C LEU A 11 1.73 -4.73 -11.57
N ALA A 12 1.31 -5.98 -11.74
CA ALA A 12 0.49 -6.39 -12.88
C ALA A 12 -0.87 -5.68 -12.90
N THR A 13 -1.49 -5.52 -11.74
CA THR A 13 -2.77 -4.81 -11.61
C THR A 13 -2.62 -3.35 -12.02
N GLU A 14 -1.56 -2.66 -11.56
CA GLU A 14 -1.31 -1.26 -11.92
C GLU A 14 -1.11 -1.09 -13.42
N GLU A 15 -0.34 -1.97 -14.04
CA GLU A 15 -0.13 -1.94 -15.49
C GLU A 15 -1.44 -2.14 -16.24
N ALA A 16 -2.27 -3.07 -15.79
CA ALA A 16 -3.58 -3.32 -16.41
C ALA A 16 -4.52 -2.11 -16.28
N LEU A 17 -4.37 -1.30 -15.23
CA LEU A 17 -5.13 -0.07 -15.03
C LEU A 17 -4.59 1.13 -15.81
N GLY A 18 -3.47 0.97 -16.51
CA GLY A 18 -2.84 2.04 -17.28
C GLY A 18 -1.87 2.90 -16.50
N TRP A 19 -1.45 2.44 -15.33
CA TRP A 19 -0.42 3.11 -14.54
C TRP A 19 0.96 2.57 -14.90
N ASP A 20 2.00 3.30 -14.50
CA ASP A 20 3.40 2.94 -14.65
C ASP A 20 4.01 2.70 -13.26
N PRO A 21 3.98 1.46 -12.77
CA PRO A 21 4.48 1.15 -11.42
C PRO A 21 5.98 0.87 -11.43
N GLU A 22 6.65 1.27 -10.35
CA GLU A 22 8.03 0.94 -10.07
C GLU A 22 8.14 0.21 -8.75
N ASP A 23 8.80 -0.94 -8.76
CA ASP A 23 9.13 -1.69 -7.54
C ASP A 23 10.29 -1.00 -6.83
N MET A 24 9.99 -0.30 -5.75
CA MET A 24 10.98 0.52 -5.03
C MET A 24 12.00 -0.32 -4.30
N ASN A 25 11.68 -1.57 -3.97
CA ASN A 25 12.62 -2.48 -3.32
C ASN A 25 13.76 -2.90 -4.25
N ARG A 26 13.54 -2.87 -5.57
CA ARG A 26 14.58 -3.14 -6.57
C ARG A 26 15.44 -1.93 -6.87
N ILE A 27 14.85 -0.73 -6.76
CA ILE A 27 15.52 0.52 -7.11
C ILE A 27 16.32 1.05 -5.94
N GLN A 28 15.79 0.98 -4.73
CA GLN A 28 16.38 1.58 -3.57
C GLN A 28 16.15 0.71 -2.34
N ARG A 29 17.23 0.20 -1.75
CA ARG A 29 17.17 -0.46 -0.45
C ARG A 29 16.81 0.57 0.63
N ASN A 30 16.14 0.13 1.67
CA ASN A 30 15.73 0.97 2.80
C ASN A 30 14.76 2.07 2.40
N HIS A 31 13.96 1.83 1.39
CA HIS A 31 12.93 2.77 1.00
C HIS A 31 11.90 2.89 2.15
N PRO A 32 11.61 4.08 2.65
CA PRO A 32 10.70 4.23 3.78
C PRO A 32 9.24 4.19 3.37
N GLY A 33 8.47 3.29 3.95
CA GLY A 33 7.05 3.39 4.08
C GLY A 33 6.17 2.92 2.93
N TYR A 34 6.72 2.47 1.78
CA TYR A 34 5.91 1.87 0.72
C TYR A 34 6.74 1.04 -0.27
N ASP A 35 6.09 0.13 -0.99
CA ASP A 35 6.75 -0.85 -1.86
C ASP A 35 6.77 -0.45 -3.33
N ILE A 36 5.76 0.27 -3.79
CA ILE A 36 5.57 0.61 -5.20
C ILE A 36 5.27 2.10 -5.31
N ARG A 37 5.99 2.75 -6.23
CA ARG A 37 5.64 4.09 -6.68
C ARG A 37 5.02 3.98 -8.06
N SER A 38 3.79 4.40 -8.21
CA SER A 38 3.05 4.29 -9.46
C SER A 38 2.66 5.67 -9.96
N THR A 39 2.85 5.89 -11.24
CA THR A 39 2.54 7.17 -11.87
C THR A 39 1.59 6.97 -13.05
N ARG A 40 0.77 7.97 -13.32
CA ARG A 40 -0.09 8.00 -14.48
C ARG A 40 0.02 9.36 -15.13
N ARG A 41 0.23 9.38 -16.44
CA ARG A 41 0.32 10.65 -17.18
C ARG A 41 -1.00 11.39 -17.13
N GLY A 42 -0.91 12.69 -16.91
CA GLY A 42 -2.04 13.58 -17.07
C GLY A 42 -2.37 13.82 -18.54
N THR A 43 -3.50 14.42 -18.78
CA THR A 43 -3.91 14.85 -20.12
C THR A 43 -3.10 16.07 -20.56
N HIS A 44 -2.84 16.19 -21.87
CA HIS A 44 -2.16 17.35 -22.48
C HIS A 44 -0.77 17.66 -21.91
N GLY A 45 0.00 16.62 -21.52
CA GLY A 45 1.38 16.81 -21.03
C GLY A 45 1.49 17.36 -19.62
N GLN A 46 0.38 17.45 -18.89
CA GLN A 46 0.40 17.84 -17.48
C GLN A 46 0.99 16.72 -16.62
N LEU A 47 1.51 17.10 -15.44
CA LEU A 47 1.91 16.12 -14.44
C LEU A 47 0.71 15.26 -14.09
N GLY A 48 0.87 13.97 -14.20
CA GLY A 48 -0.16 13.01 -13.86
C GLY A 48 -0.22 12.72 -12.37
N ASP A 49 -1.07 11.78 -12.02
CA ASP A 49 -1.23 11.32 -10.67
C ASP A 49 -0.02 10.47 -10.23
N VAL A 50 0.29 10.52 -8.95
CA VAL A 50 1.28 9.66 -8.31
C VAL A 50 0.63 8.99 -7.12
N ARG A 51 0.88 7.70 -6.96
CA ARG A 51 0.48 7.00 -5.74
C ARG A 51 1.59 6.11 -5.20
N HIS A 52 1.63 6.02 -3.88
CA HIS A 52 2.58 5.22 -3.14
C HIS A 52 1.82 4.04 -2.54
N ILE A 53 2.21 2.83 -2.91
CA ILE A 53 1.47 1.63 -2.57
C ILE A 53 2.29 0.77 -1.63
N GLU A 54 1.74 0.52 -0.45
CA GLU A 54 2.26 -0.49 0.47
C GLU A 54 1.50 -1.78 0.22
N VAL A 55 2.23 -2.87 -0.02
CA VAL A 55 1.64 -4.16 -0.36
C VAL A 55 1.69 -5.08 0.84
N LYS A 56 0.56 -5.67 1.19
CA LYS A 56 0.45 -6.69 2.22
C LYS A 56 -0.12 -7.97 1.62
N GLY A 57 0.69 -9.03 1.65
CA GLY A 57 0.27 -10.36 1.28
C GLY A 57 -0.19 -11.11 2.52
N ARG A 58 -1.17 -12.00 2.35
CA ARG A 58 -1.65 -12.83 3.44
C ARG A 58 -0.94 -14.17 3.43
N ILE A 59 -0.33 -14.52 4.55
CA ILE A 59 0.13 -15.89 4.79
C ILE A 59 -1.11 -16.75 5.04
N ALA A 60 -1.21 -17.88 4.36
CA ALA A 60 -2.37 -18.76 4.47
C ALA A 60 -2.67 -19.09 5.94
N GLY A 61 -3.92 -18.85 6.37
CA GLY A 61 -4.37 -19.10 7.73
C GLY A 61 -4.02 -18.03 8.76
N ALA A 62 -3.24 -17.00 8.39
CA ALA A 62 -2.93 -15.91 9.30
C ALA A 62 -4.10 -14.94 9.41
N PRO A 63 -4.61 -14.67 10.63
CA PRO A 63 -5.75 -13.76 10.80
C PRO A 63 -5.37 -12.28 10.80
N THR A 64 -4.09 -11.96 10.94
CA THR A 64 -3.61 -10.58 11.08
C THR A 64 -2.47 -10.28 10.12
N VAL A 65 -2.27 -8.99 9.90
CA VAL A 65 -1.13 -8.45 9.16
C VAL A 65 -0.49 -7.36 10.01
N THR A 66 0.85 -7.32 10.00
CA THR A 66 1.61 -6.33 10.77
C THR A 66 1.91 -5.12 9.89
N VAL A 67 1.63 -3.94 10.41
CA VAL A 67 1.94 -2.66 9.76
C VAL A 67 2.92 -1.90 10.65
N SER A 68 4.06 -1.50 10.09
CA SER A 68 5.07 -0.78 10.84
C SER A 68 4.64 0.67 11.11
N ARG A 69 5.27 1.26 12.14
CA ARG A 69 5.08 2.68 12.44
C ARG A 69 5.39 3.57 11.23
N ASN A 70 6.48 3.28 10.51
CA ASN A 70 6.86 4.07 9.34
C ASN A 70 5.82 4.00 8.23
N GLU A 71 5.22 2.83 8.02
CA GLU A 71 4.14 2.66 7.05
C GLU A 71 2.89 3.45 7.44
N ILE A 72 2.54 3.44 8.72
CA ILE A 72 1.41 4.23 9.23
C ILE A 72 1.67 5.72 9.09
N LEU A 73 2.88 6.19 9.48
CA LEU A 73 3.25 7.60 9.36
C LEU A 73 3.26 8.06 7.91
N THR A 74 3.76 7.24 7.00
CA THR A 74 3.75 7.54 5.56
C THR A 74 2.32 7.73 5.06
N ALA A 75 1.40 6.83 5.45
CA ALA A 75 -0.01 6.94 5.09
C ALA A 75 -0.66 8.21 5.64
N MET A 76 -0.34 8.56 6.88
CA MET A 76 -0.89 9.76 7.53
C MET A 76 -0.35 11.05 6.92
N ASN A 77 0.91 11.04 6.48
CA ASN A 77 1.56 12.21 5.87
C ASN A 77 1.20 12.40 4.39
N GLU A 78 0.73 11.36 3.73
CA GLU A 78 0.41 11.36 2.31
C GLU A 78 -1.01 10.81 2.03
N PRO A 79 -2.04 11.37 2.67
CA PRO A 79 -3.37 10.75 2.64
C PRO A 79 -3.96 10.63 1.22
N ASP A 80 -3.60 11.54 0.31
CA ASP A 80 -4.12 11.53 -1.05
C ASP A 80 -3.33 10.63 -2.00
N ARG A 81 -2.14 10.19 -1.60
CA ARG A 81 -1.26 9.39 -2.44
C ARG A 81 -1.10 7.95 -1.96
N PHE A 82 -1.29 7.72 -0.68
CA PHE A 82 -1.04 6.40 -0.10
C PHE A 82 -2.19 5.44 -0.37
N VAL A 83 -1.83 4.24 -0.79
CA VAL A 83 -2.76 3.12 -0.98
C VAL A 83 -2.20 1.89 -0.29
N LEU A 84 -3.01 1.22 0.52
CA LEU A 84 -2.69 -0.10 1.05
C LEU A 84 -3.29 -1.14 0.11
N ALA A 85 -2.44 -1.94 -0.52
CA ALA A 85 -2.88 -3.02 -1.41
C ALA A 85 -2.85 -4.35 -0.67
N LEU A 86 -3.97 -5.03 -0.66
CA LEU A 86 -4.13 -6.35 -0.08
C LEU A 86 -4.15 -7.38 -1.21
N ALA A 87 -3.26 -8.33 -1.15
CA ALA A 87 -2.98 -9.19 -2.30
C ALA A 87 -3.09 -10.69 -2.03
N ASP A 88 -4.32 -11.16 -1.70
CA ASP A 88 -4.75 -12.51 -2.07
C ASP A 88 -5.37 -12.43 -3.49
N THR A 89 -6.48 -11.72 -3.60
CA THR A 89 -6.94 -11.07 -4.82
C THR A 89 -6.73 -9.60 -4.57
N VAL A 90 -6.16 -8.89 -5.51
CA VAL A 90 -5.75 -7.50 -5.25
C VAL A 90 -6.95 -6.62 -4.96
N ARG A 91 -6.93 -5.95 -3.81
CA ARG A 91 -7.88 -4.91 -3.42
C ARG A 91 -7.09 -3.72 -2.88
N TYR A 92 -7.65 -2.53 -3.05
CA TYR A 92 -7.04 -1.29 -2.60
C TYR A 92 -7.84 -0.67 -1.45
N LEU A 93 -7.12 -0.19 -0.46
CA LEU A 93 -7.70 0.53 0.68
C LEU A 93 -7.04 1.91 0.77
N ARG A 94 -7.84 2.94 0.58
CA ARG A 94 -7.41 4.32 0.75
C ARG A 94 -7.69 4.77 2.17
N HIS A 95 -6.85 5.65 2.70
CA HIS A 95 -6.95 6.15 4.09
C HIS A 95 -7.06 5.01 5.11
N PRO A 96 -6.11 4.02 5.05
CA PRO A 96 -6.25 2.80 5.85
C PRO A 96 -6.20 3.04 7.36
N PHE A 97 -5.53 4.10 7.78
CA PHE A 97 -5.27 4.39 9.20
C PHE A 97 -5.95 5.68 9.65
N GLU A 98 -6.99 6.09 8.95
CA GLU A 98 -7.78 7.27 9.30
C GLU A 98 -8.35 7.13 10.71
N GLY A 99 -8.31 8.23 11.48
CA GLY A 99 -8.78 8.25 12.86
C GLY A 99 -7.74 7.86 13.90
N ARG A 100 -6.53 7.46 13.50
CA ARG A 100 -5.43 7.22 14.45
C ARG A 100 -4.80 8.56 14.87
N SER A 101 -4.51 8.71 16.15
CA SER A 101 -3.80 9.88 16.63
C SER A 101 -2.28 9.72 16.45
N GLU A 102 -1.57 10.84 16.29
CA GLU A 102 -0.10 10.82 16.22
C GLU A 102 0.51 10.23 17.50
N ASP A 103 -0.06 10.53 18.66
CA ASP A 103 0.41 10.01 19.95
C ASP A 103 0.40 8.49 19.96
N PHE A 104 -0.65 7.87 19.43
CA PHE A 104 -0.74 6.43 19.32
C PHE A 104 0.42 5.85 18.48
N VAL A 105 0.75 6.52 17.38
CA VAL A 105 1.80 6.02 16.46
C VAL A 105 3.17 6.11 17.12
N PHE A 106 3.44 7.12 17.91
CA PHE A 106 4.73 7.28 18.59
C PHE A 106 4.96 6.27 19.72
N GLU A 107 3.91 5.70 20.28
CA GLU A 107 3.99 4.75 21.37
C GLU A 107 4.27 3.31 20.90
N VAL A 108 4.17 3.03 19.62
CA VAL A 108 4.29 1.67 19.07
C VAL A 108 5.31 1.61 17.96
N THR A 109 5.91 0.41 17.76
CA THR A 109 6.80 0.15 16.62
C THR A 109 6.04 -0.45 15.44
N SER A 110 4.96 -1.15 15.72
CA SER A 110 4.08 -1.74 14.71
C SER A 110 2.71 -2.01 15.32
N VAL A 111 1.74 -2.25 14.46
CA VAL A 111 0.37 -2.60 14.84
C VAL A 111 -0.07 -3.81 14.03
N ASN A 112 -0.73 -4.76 14.70
CA ASN A 112 -1.35 -5.89 14.03
C ASN A 112 -2.81 -5.55 13.72
N PHE A 113 -3.16 -5.59 12.44
CA PHE A 113 -4.53 -5.38 11.99
C PHE A 113 -5.17 -6.71 11.62
N THR A 114 -6.45 -6.86 11.91
CA THR A 114 -7.20 -8.02 11.45
C THR A 114 -7.37 -7.96 9.93
N TRP A 115 -6.91 -9.00 9.23
CA TRP A 115 -6.97 -9.04 7.78
C TRP A 115 -8.39 -8.85 7.25
N SER A 116 -9.35 -9.57 7.81
CA SER A 116 -10.74 -9.47 7.34
C SER A 116 -11.32 -8.07 7.53
N ALA A 117 -10.95 -7.37 8.59
CA ALA A 117 -11.41 -6.00 8.81
C ALA A 117 -10.89 -5.04 7.74
N LEU A 118 -9.62 -5.17 7.36
CA LEU A 118 -9.05 -4.39 6.27
C LEU A 118 -9.67 -4.79 4.93
N TRP A 119 -9.80 -6.07 4.68
CA TRP A 119 -10.35 -6.61 3.45
C TRP A 119 -11.78 -6.13 3.18
N ASP A 120 -12.60 -6.08 4.23
CA ASP A 120 -14.00 -5.64 4.11
C ASP A 120 -14.11 -4.15 3.77
N ARG A 121 -13.11 -3.35 4.12
CA ARG A 121 -13.05 -1.92 3.80
C ARG A 121 -12.41 -1.65 2.44
N ALA A 122 -11.66 -2.59 1.91
CA ALA A 122 -10.94 -2.43 0.66
C ALA A 122 -11.87 -2.58 -0.54
N GLU A 123 -11.48 -1.97 -1.66
CA GLU A 123 -12.28 -1.90 -2.87
C GLU A 123 -11.53 -2.47 -4.07
N GLU A 124 -12.24 -2.68 -5.17
CA GLU A 124 -11.64 -3.03 -6.44
C GLU A 124 -10.56 -1.99 -6.80
N PRO A 125 -9.42 -2.43 -7.35
CA PRO A 125 -8.39 -1.51 -7.80
C PRO A 125 -8.88 -0.59 -8.91
N ALA A 126 -8.48 0.68 -8.82
CA ALA A 126 -8.89 1.68 -9.81
C ALA A 126 -7.78 2.70 -10.08
#